data_495dad5e86199bd186683b823e43b913
#
_entry.id   495dad5e86199bd186683b823e43b913
#
_cell.length_a   1.000
_cell.length_b   1.000
_cell.length_c   1.000
_cell.angle_alpha   90.00
_cell.angle_beta   90.00
_cell.angle_gamma   90.00
#
_symmetry.space_group_name_H-M   'P 1'
#
loop_
_entity.id
_entity.type
_entity.pdbx_description
1 polymer ?
#
loop_
_entity_poly.entity_id
_entity_poly.type
_entity_poly.pdbx_seq_one_letter_code
_entity_poly.pdbx_strand_id
1 'polypeptide(L)'
;MDAQQTRATLTVALMAAFADGLKDEREREAVRQVAEALGAEGEVDLPALFRDVLLSKPDLATVVAPLNTAELKQYAYEMAVGVANSDGAQNDAEKAFLGRLAAALQLPDGQASAAWAGAAEVVNAGSEAPAAATQGAVMGKPSLTPAEYDKMILDASIMNAALELLPESLASMAIIPLQVRLVYRIGKSYGYPMDMSQAKDFIATVGVGLTGQYVEQLGRKLLGGLLGTLAGGLGRAVGHQAASSGLSVATTYALGRVAQRYYASGRTLDTAMLKETFGSLMAEARGLAPQYRRQIEQQASTIDTRNLASLIKQA
;
A
#
# COMPACT_ATOMS: atom_id res chain seq x y z
N MET A 1 -14.19 -16.55 -1.34
CA MET A 1 -14.85 -15.40 -1.93
C MET A 1 -15.11 -15.75 -3.39
N ASP A 2 -16.29 -15.54 -3.88
CA ASP A 2 -16.63 -15.76 -5.30
C ASP A 2 -16.36 -14.49 -6.14
N ALA A 3 -16.52 -14.59 -7.48
CA ALA A 3 -16.24 -13.49 -8.40
C ALA A 3 -17.12 -12.25 -8.15
N GLN A 4 -18.38 -12.44 -7.69
CA GLN A 4 -19.28 -11.32 -7.38
C GLN A 4 -18.85 -10.59 -6.10
N GLN A 5 -18.44 -11.32 -5.08
CA GLN A 5 -17.93 -10.77 -3.83
C GLN A 5 -16.59 -10.04 -4.05
N THR A 6 -15.71 -10.61 -4.90
CA THR A 6 -14.46 -9.96 -5.32
C THR A 6 -14.75 -8.64 -6.03
N ARG A 7 -15.66 -8.68 -7.02
CA ARG A 7 -16.09 -7.48 -7.75
C ARG A 7 -16.68 -6.43 -6.80
N ALA A 8 -17.55 -6.83 -5.87
CA ALA A 8 -18.16 -5.93 -4.90
C ALA A 8 -17.12 -5.24 -4.02
N THR A 9 -16.16 -5.99 -3.46
CA THR A 9 -15.10 -5.45 -2.62
C THR A 9 -14.20 -4.48 -3.39
N LEU A 10 -13.81 -4.81 -4.62
CA LEU A 10 -13.04 -3.92 -5.49
C LEU A 10 -13.81 -2.66 -5.86
N THR A 11 -15.13 -2.78 -6.12
CA THR A 11 -15.99 -1.62 -6.39
C THR A 11 -16.03 -0.69 -5.19
N VAL A 12 -16.19 -1.22 -3.98
CA VAL A 12 -16.16 -0.45 -2.72
C VAL A 12 -14.84 0.29 -2.57
N ALA A 13 -13.70 -0.37 -2.82
CA ALA A 13 -12.37 0.24 -2.75
C ALA A 13 -12.21 1.38 -3.77
N LEU A 14 -12.68 1.19 -5.01
CA LEU A 14 -12.67 2.24 -6.03
C LEU A 14 -13.59 3.41 -5.67
N MET A 15 -14.78 3.12 -5.12
CA MET A 15 -15.68 4.18 -4.64
C MET A 15 -15.05 4.99 -3.50
N ALA A 16 -14.28 4.36 -2.61
CA ALA A 16 -13.52 5.04 -1.57
C ALA A 16 -12.44 5.93 -2.18
N ALA A 17 -11.68 5.43 -3.15
CA ALA A 17 -10.65 6.18 -3.87
C ALA A 17 -11.21 7.43 -4.58
N PHE A 18 -12.48 7.38 -4.99
CA PHE A 18 -13.15 8.48 -5.70
C PHE A 18 -14.10 9.30 -4.82
N ALA A 19 -14.13 9.06 -3.52
CA ALA A 19 -15.08 9.70 -2.60
C ALA A 19 -14.93 11.23 -2.54
N ASP A 20 -13.73 11.74 -2.69
CA ASP A 20 -13.39 13.17 -2.70
C ASP A 20 -13.51 13.84 -4.08
N GLY A 21 -13.88 13.06 -5.10
CA GLY A 21 -14.01 13.52 -6.49
C GLY A 21 -12.71 13.52 -7.27
N LEU A 22 -11.64 12.90 -6.75
CA LEU A 22 -10.29 12.83 -7.34
C LEU A 22 -9.83 14.17 -7.93
N LYS A 23 -9.36 15.04 -7.09
CA LYS A 23 -8.84 16.34 -7.50
C LYS A 23 -7.50 16.24 -8.23
N ASP A 24 -6.73 15.14 -8.04
CA ASP A 24 -5.43 14.94 -8.67
C ASP A 24 -5.51 13.94 -9.85
N GLU A 25 -5.24 14.47 -11.06
CA GLU A 25 -5.16 13.69 -12.30
C GLU A 25 -4.13 12.55 -12.21
N ARG A 26 -3.06 12.73 -11.44
CA ARG A 26 -1.99 11.74 -11.27
C ARG A 26 -2.46 10.53 -10.47
N GLU A 27 -3.27 10.72 -9.42
CA GLU A 27 -3.84 9.62 -8.66
C GLU A 27 -4.87 8.85 -9.47
N ARG A 28 -5.72 9.55 -10.23
CA ARG A 28 -6.66 8.92 -11.16
C ARG A 28 -5.94 8.05 -12.18
N GLU A 29 -4.87 8.56 -12.77
CA GLU A 29 -4.06 7.81 -13.73
C GLU A 29 -3.36 6.60 -13.07
N ALA A 30 -2.84 6.74 -11.85
CA ALA A 30 -2.23 5.64 -11.10
C ALA A 30 -3.25 4.53 -10.81
N VAL A 31 -4.45 4.86 -10.34
CA VAL A 31 -5.52 3.88 -10.11
C VAL A 31 -5.97 3.21 -11.40
N ARG A 32 -6.03 3.96 -12.53
CA ARG A 32 -6.35 3.41 -13.86
C ARG A 32 -5.31 2.39 -14.30
N GLN A 33 -4.02 2.71 -14.18
CA GLN A 33 -2.92 1.81 -14.55
C GLN A 33 -2.93 0.52 -13.71
N VAL A 34 -3.21 0.65 -12.43
CA VAL A 34 -3.37 -0.51 -11.53
C VAL A 34 -4.55 -1.38 -11.96
N ALA A 35 -5.70 -0.77 -12.29
CA ALA A 35 -6.87 -1.51 -12.76
C ALA A 35 -6.58 -2.27 -14.08
N GLU A 36 -5.84 -1.65 -14.99
CA GLU A 36 -5.42 -2.28 -16.25
C GLU A 36 -4.45 -3.46 -16.00
N ALA A 37 -3.45 -3.26 -15.12
CA ALA A 37 -2.48 -4.30 -14.80
C ALA A 37 -3.12 -5.52 -14.12
N LEU A 38 -4.00 -5.30 -13.14
CA LEU A 38 -4.70 -6.37 -12.44
C LEU A 38 -5.78 -7.04 -13.30
N GLY A 39 -6.42 -6.28 -14.18
CA GLY A 39 -7.44 -6.82 -15.09
C GLY A 39 -6.87 -7.81 -16.11
N ALA A 40 -5.60 -7.69 -16.47
CA ALA A 40 -4.92 -8.64 -17.35
C ALA A 40 -4.60 -9.98 -16.67
N GLU A 41 -4.60 -10.04 -15.34
CA GLU A 41 -4.21 -11.20 -14.54
C GLU A 41 -5.41 -11.95 -13.90
N GLY A 42 -6.63 -11.40 -13.95
CA GLY A 42 -7.78 -11.88 -13.17
C GLY A 42 -9.07 -12.12 -13.96
N GLU A 43 -10.04 -12.76 -13.29
CA GLU A 43 -11.39 -13.01 -13.82
C GLU A 43 -12.30 -11.76 -13.81
N VAL A 44 -11.84 -10.64 -13.19
CA VAL A 44 -12.60 -9.39 -13.06
C VAL A 44 -12.04 -8.36 -14.03
N ASP A 45 -12.88 -7.86 -14.92
CA ASP A 45 -12.54 -6.74 -15.81
C ASP A 45 -12.47 -5.43 -14.99
N LEU A 46 -11.31 -5.18 -14.38
CA LEU A 46 -11.05 -4.01 -13.55
C LEU A 46 -11.08 -2.71 -14.35
N PRO A 47 -10.58 -2.62 -15.59
CA PRO A 47 -10.74 -1.42 -16.41
C PRO A 47 -12.21 -1.04 -16.66
N ALA A 48 -13.08 -2.02 -16.91
CA ALA A 48 -14.52 -1.77 -17.02
C ALA A 48 -15.12 -1.33 -15.68
N LEU A 49 -14.73 -1.99 -14.58
CA LEU A 49 -15.17 -1.63 -13.24
C LEU A 49 -14.79 -0.21 -12.85
N PHE A 50 -13.55 0.19 -13.11
CA PHE A 50 -13.06 1.54 -12.91
C PHE A 50 -13.90 2.58 -13.67
N ARG A 51 -14.18 2.31 -14.96
CA ARG A 51 -15.05 3.16 -15.79
C ARG A 51 -16.47 3.25 -15.23
N ASP A 52 -17.03 2.11 -14.84
CA ASP A 52 -18.37 2.05 -14.28
C ASP A 52 -18.50 2.89 -13.01
N VAL A 53 -17.53 2.80 -12.11
CA VAL A 53 -17.51 3.59 -10.85
C VAL A 53 -17.43 5.08 -11.13
N LEU A 54 -16.57 5.49 -12.07
CA LEU A 54 -16.40 6.90 -12.44
C LEU A 54 -17.65 7.51 -13.12
N LEU A 55 -18.24 6.76 -14.05
CA LEU A 55 -19.29 7.30 -14.92
C LEU A 55 -20.70 7.08 -14.36
N SER A 56 -20.96 5.92 -13.76
CA SER A 56 -22.31 5.49 -13.39
C SER A 56 -22.65 5.79 -11.94
N LYS A 57 -21.64 6.10 -11.09
CA LYS A 57 -21.80 6.30 -9.63
C LYS A 57 -22.74 5.23 -9.03
N PRO A 58 -22.31 3.97 -9.01
CA PRO A 58 -23.19 2.85 -8.66
C PRO A 58 -23.80 3.04 -7.26
N ASP A 59 -25.04 2.58 -7.11
CA ASP A 59 -25.71 2.61 -5.81
C ASP A 59 -25.02 1.69 -4.82
N LEU A 60 -24.66 2.23 -3.66
CA LEU A 60 -23.87 1.54 -2.64
C LEU A 60 -24.59 0.30 -2.08
N ALA A 61 -25.91 0.36 -1.90
CA ALA A 61 -26.67 -0.78 -1.41
C ALA A 61 -26.63 -1.97 -2.39
N THR A 62 -26.70 -1.68 -3.68
CA THR A 62 -26.56 -2.69 -4.74
C THR A 62 -25.15 -3.27 -4.79
N VAL A 63 -24.12 -2.42 -4.64
CA VAL A 63 -22.72 -2.87 -4.67
C VAL A 63 -22.41 -3.79 -3.51
N VAL A 64 -22.89 -3.53 -2.29
CA VAL A 64 -22.56 -4.34 -1.11
C VAL A 64 -23.45 -5.58 -0.95
N ALA A 65 -24.52 -5.73 -1.73
CA ALA A 65 -25.45 -6.85 -1.61
C ALA A 65 -24.80 -8.26 -1.70
N PRO A 66 -23.75 -8.48 -2.53
CA PRO A 66 -23.06 -9.78 -2.57
C PRO A 66 -22.25 -10.09 -1.30
N LEU A 67 -21.92 -9.08 -0.47
CA LEU A 67 -21.14 -9.24 0.75
C LEU A 67 -22.03 -9.74 1.88
N ASN A 68 -22.27 -11.05 1.90
CA ASN A 68 -23.32 -11.67 2.71
C ASN A 68 -22.85 -12.24 4.07
N THR A 69 -21.53 -12.21 4.38
CA THR A 69 -20.99 -12.61 5.68
C THR A 69 -20.43 -11.46 6.45
N ALA A 70 -20.38 -11.54 7.79
CA ALA A 70 -19.85 -10.50 8.65
C ALA A 70 -18.37 -10.21 8.34
N GLU A 71 -17.60 -11.25 8.05
CA GLU A 71 -16.18 -11.16 7.72
C GLU A 71 -15.95 -10.41 6.40
N LEU A 72 -16.75 -10.71 5.36
CA LEU A 72 -16.63 -10.02 4.07
C LEU A 72 -17.04 -8.55 4.18
N LYS A 73 -18.08 -8.25 4.93
CA LYS A 73 -18.53 -6.88 5.19
C LYS A 73 -17.46 -6.07 5.91
N GLN A 74 -16.91 -6.64 6.99
CA GLN A 74 -15.84 -6.01 7.74
C GLN A 74 -14.61 -5.79 6.86
N TYR A 75 -14.20 -6.82 6.11
CA TYR A 75 -13.04 -6.75 5.22
C TYR A 75 -13.20 -5.66 4.16
N ALA A 76 -14.36 -5.59 3.48
CA ALA A 76 -14.62 -4.56 2.48
C ALA A 76 -14.59 -3.14 3.09
N TYR A 77 -15.10 -2.99 4.31
CA TYR A 77 -15.04 -1.72 5.03
C TYR A 77 -13.60 -1.33 5.39
N GLU A 78 -12.82 -2.24 5.97
CA GLU A 78 -11.43 -2.00 6.31
C GLU A 78 -10.59 -1.63 5.08
N MET A 79 -10.85 -2.25 3.94
CA MET A 79 -10.22 -1.91 2.68
C MET A 79 -10.56 -0.49 2.23
N ALA A 80 -11.83 -0.11 2.32
CA ALA A 80 -12.26 1.26 2.00
C ALA A 80 -11.62 2.29 2.93
N VAL A 81 -11.51 1.98 4.23
CA VAL A 81 -10.80 2.83 5.20
C VAL A 81 -9.33 2.98 4.82
N GLY A 82 -8.65 1.89 4.41
CA GLY A 82 -7.26 1.93 3.96
C GLY A 82 -7.05 2.81 2.74
N VAL A 83 -7.91 2.67 1.76
CA VAL A 83 -7.86 3.49 0.54
C VAL A 83 -8.12 4.96 0.85
N ALA A 84 -9.16 5.27 1.64
CA ALA A 84 -9.49 6.64 2.03
C ALA A 84 -8.41 7.32 2.89
N ASN A 85 -7.59 6.54 3.60
CA ASN A 85 -6.47 7.07 4.39
C ASN A 85 -5.12 7.08 3.65
N SER A 86 -5.11 6.77 2.37
CA SER A 86 -3.87 6.55 1.61
C SER A 86 -2.95 7.77 1.53
N ASP A 87 -3.50 8.97 1.44
CA ASP A 87 -2.76 10.24 1.41
C ASP A 87 -2.41 10.79 2.79
N GLY A 88 -2.98 10.20 3.85
CA GLY A 88 -2.75 10.58 5.25
C GLY A 88 -3.57 11.79 5.71
N ALA A 89 -4.49 12.27 4.89
CA ALA A 89 -5.40 13.36 5.21
C ALA A 89 -6.83 12.92 4.91
N GLN A 90 -7.63 12.70 5.94
CA GLN A 90 -9.04 12.37 5.76
C GLN A 90 -9.85 13.65 5.56
N ASN A 91 -10.45 13.77 4.39
CA ASN A 91 -11.38 14.84 4.12
C ASN A 91 -12.83 14.48 4.53
N ASP A 92 -13.70 15.47 4.55
CA ASP A 92 -15.09 15.27 4.99
C ASP A 92 -15.91 14.40 4.01
N ALA A 93 -15.55 14.37 2.72
CA ALA A 93 -16.23 13.56 1.72
C ALA A 93 -15.91 12.06 1.93
N GLU A 94 -14.67 11.73 2.25
CA GLU A 94 -14.24 10.36 2.60
C GLU A 94 -14.91 9.88 3.88
N LYS A 95 -14.95 10.71 4.92
CA LYS A 95 -15.66 10.40 6.17
C LYS A 95 -17.14 10.15 5.92
N ALA A 96 -17.78 11.00 5.13
CA ALA A 96 -19.18 10.85 4.76
C ALA A 96 -19.41 9.57 3.94
N PHE A 97 -18.51 9.23 3.03
CA PHE A 97 -18.57 7.97 2.27
C PHE A 97 -18.47 6.75 3.19
N LEU A 98 -17.45 6.72 4.06
CA LEU A 98 -17.25 5.61 4.99
C LEU A 98 -18.43 5.44 5.97
N GLY A 99 -19.03 6.53 6.42
CA GLY A 99 -20.26 6.47 7.22
C GLY A 99 -21.43 5.83 6.47
N ARG A 100 -21.66 6.21 5.20
CA ARG A 100 -22.68 5.57 4.35
C ARG A 100 -22.37 4.11 4.07
N LEU A 101 -21.09 3.77 3.86
CA LEU A 101 -20.65 2.40 3.64
C LEU A 101 -20.88 1.51 4.86
N ALA A 102 -20.53 1.98 6.06
CA ALA A 102 -20.79 1.25 7.31
C ALA A 102 -22.29 0.96 7.49
N ALA A 103 -23.15 1.95 7.23
CA ALA A 103 -24.60 1.78 7.28
C ALA A 103 -25.11 0.77 6.22
N ALA A 104 -24.63 0.86 4.96
CA ALA A 104 -25.03 -0.06 3.89
C ALA A 104 -24.60 -1.52 4.17
N LEU A 105 -23.41 -1.70 4.75
CA LEU A 105 -22.89 -3.00 5.19
C LEU A 105 -23.56 -3.49 6.48
N GLN A 106 -24.31 -2.65 7.17
CA GLN A 106 -24.93 -2.95 8.47
C GLN A 106 -23.88 -3.37 9.51
N LEU A 107 -22.74 -2.67 9.55
CA LEU A 107 -21.69 -2.96 10.51
C LEU A 107 -22.09 -2.43 11.90
N PRO A 108 -21.80 -3.18 12.98
CA PRO A 108 -21.91 -2.65 14.32
C PRO A 108 -21.02 -1.40 14.51
N ASP A 109 -21.54 -0.37 15.19
CA ASP A 109 -20.83 0.90 15.39
C ASP A 109 -19.41 0.72 15.97
N GLY A 110 -19.24 -0.24 16.88
CA GLY A 110 -17.94 -0.55 17.46
C GLY A 110 -16.92 -1.11 16.46
N GLN A 111 -17.35 -1.88 15.46
CA GLN A 111 -16.45 -2.44 14.44
C GLN A 111 -15.99 -1.37 13.45
N ALA A 112 -16.89 -0.54 12.97
CA ALA A 112 -16.54 0.57 12.09
C ALA A 112 -15.56 1.54 12.78
N SER A 113 -15.83 1.89 14.04
CA SER A 113 -14.97 2.76 14.82
C SER A 113 -13.59 2.15 15.10
N ALA A 114 -13.50 0.85 15.37
CA ALA A 114 -12.24 0.17 15.60
C ALA A 114 -11.38 0.10 14.32
N ALA A 115 -11.98 -0.23 13.17
CA ALA A 115 -11.28 -0.24 11.88
C ALA A 115 -10.74 1.15 11.53
N TRP A 116 -11.54 2.18 11.76
CA TRP A 116 -11.14 3.57 11.59
C TRP A 116 -9.97 3.97 12.50
N ALA A 117 -10.08 3.69 13.80
CA ALA A 117 -9.04 4.03 14.76
C ALA A 117 -7.71 3.31 14.44
N GLY A 118 -7.77 2.02 14.09
CA GLY A 118 -6.59 1.25 13.70
C GLY A 118 -5.91 1.80 12.46
N ALA A 119 -6.68 2.14 11.43
CA ALA A 119 -6.14 2.76 10.21
C ALA A 119 -5.50 4.13 10.49
N ALA A 120 -6.17 4.97 11.26
CA ALA A 120 -5.66 6.29 11.65
C ALA A 120 -4.36 6.16 12.46
N GLU A 121 -4.26 5.18 13.36
CA GLU A 121 -3.05 4.93 14.14
C GLU A 121 -1.87 4.53 13.25
N VAL A 122 -2.09 3.62 12.29
CA VAL A 122 -1.07 3.18 11.31
C VAL A 122 -0.58 4.35 10.45
N VAL A 123 -1.51 5.15 9.90
CA VAL A 123 -1.18 6.30 9.06
C VAL A 123 -0.43 7.38 9.86
N ASN A 124 -0.89 7.69 11.07
CA ASN A 124 -0.25 8.68 11.94
C ASN A 124 1.15 8.24 12.34
N ALA A 125 1.36 6.96 12.68
CA ALA A 125 2.68 6.42 12.96
C ALA A 125 3.66 6.61 11.79
N GLY A 126 3.18 6.48 10.54
CA GLY A 126 3.96 6.73 9.34
C GLY A 126 4.26 8.20 9.06
N SER A 127 3.47 9.12 9.62
CA SER A 127 3.64 10.57 9.43
C SER A 127 4.57 11.21 10.46
N GLU A 128 4.87 10.53 11.57
CA GLU A 128 5.81 10.99 12.57
C GLU A 128 7.26 10.80 12.08
N ALA A 129 8.05 11.87 12.11
CA ALA A 129 9.47 11.79 11.76
C ALA A 129 10.23 10.89 12.76
N PRO A 130 11.12 9.98 12.28
CA PRO A 130 11.95 9.17 13.16
C PRO A 130 12.80 10.03 14.11
N ALA A 131 12.87 9.66 15.39
CA ALA A 131 13.65 10.38 16.40
C ALA A 131 15.17 10.38 16.11
N ALA A 132 15.67 9.39 15.38
CA ALA A 132 17.07 9.23 15.01
C ALA A 132 17.37 9.77 13.60
N ALA A 133 16.98 11.02 13.30
CA ALA A 133 17.47 11.67 12.11
C ALA A 133 18.95 12.00 12.30
N THR A 134 19.81 11.46 11.44
CA THR A 134 21.26 11.60 11.45
C THR A 134 21.72 13.04 11.73
N GLN A 135 22.18 13.30 12.95
CA GLN A 135 22.80 14.57 13.30
C GLN A 135 24.13 14.64 12.57
N GLY A 136 24.39 15.75 11.87
CA GLY A 136 25.68 16.03 11.27
C GLY A 136 25.87 15.59 9.80
N ALA A 137 24.83 15.13 9.12
CA ALA A 137 24.95 14.84 7.70
C ALA A 137 25.16 16.11 6.86
N VAL A 138 26.16 16.11 5.98
CA VAL A 138 26.48 17.21 5.06
C VAL A 138 25.69 17.01 3.78
N MET A 139 25.02 18.07 3.29
CA MET A 139 24.20 18.01 2.08
C MET A 139 24.99 17.42 0.89
N GLY A 140 24.40 16.39 0.26
CA GLY A 140 24.99 15.68 -0.87
C GLY A 140 26.07 14.67 -0.51
N LYS A 141 26.46 14.51 0.77
CA LYS A 141 27.40 13.49 1.20
C LYS A 141 26.70 12.40 1.99
N PRO A 142 26.88 11.12 1.63
CA PRO A 142 26.27 10.02 2.37
C PRO A 142 26.87 9.93 3.78
N SER A 143 26.01 9.79 4.79
CA SER A 143 26.43 9.47 6.18
C SER A 143 26.50 7.96 6.44
N LEU A 144 26.00 7.14 5.50
CA LEU A 144 26.01 5.70 5.54
C LEU A 144 26.97 5.15 4.48
N THR A 145 27.53 3.98 4.75
CA THR A 145 28.32 3.21 3.78
C THR A 145 27.40 2.55 2.74
N PRO A 146 27.91 2.14 1.55
CA PRO A 146 27.12 1.40 0.58
C PRO A 146 26.47 0.13 1.16
N ALA A 147 27.17 -0.61 2.02
CA ALA A 147 26.64 -1.82 2.65
C ALA A 147 25.48 -1.52 3.63
N GLU A 148 25.53 -0.38 4.34
CA GLU A 148 24.44 0.04 5.22
C GLU A 148 23.21 0.46 4.44
N TYR A 149 23.35 1.12 3.27
CA TYR A 149 22.23 1.39 2.37
C TYR A 149 21.62 0.10 1.83
N ASP A 150 22.46 -0.83 1.37
CA ASP A 150 22.02 -2.12 0.86
C ASP A 150 21.20 -2.88 1.91
N LYS A 151 21.71 -2.92 3.13
CA LYS A 151 21.02 -3.57 4.26
C LYS A 151 19.71 -2.86 4.59
N MET A 152 19.70 -1.54 4.71
CA MET A 152 18.49 -0.77 5.04
C MET A 152 17.37 -0.97 4.00
N ILE A 153 17.72 -0.91 2.71
CA ILE A 153 16.76 -1.09 1.61
C ILE A 153 16.24 -2.53 1.58
N LEU A 154 17.13 -3.50 1.75
CA LEU A 154 16.75 -4.92 1.74
C LEU A 154 15.87 -5.29 2.94
N ASP A 155 16.22 -4.86 4.13
CA ASP A 155 15.43 -5.10 5.36
C ASP A 155 14.02 -4.50 5.24
N ALA A 156 13.90 -3.27 4.73
CA ALA A 156 12.60 -2.65 4.47
C ALA A 156 11.80 -3.42 3.41
N SER A 157 12.46 -3.95 2.38
CA SER A 157 11.81 -4.74 1.33
C SER A 157 11.29 -6.08 1.86
N ILE A 158 12.07 -6.76 2.69
CA ILE A 158 11.66 -8.01 3.35
C ILE A 158 10.51 -7.74 4.33
N MET A 159 10.57 -6.67 5.12
CA MET A 159 9.52 -6.28 6.05
C MET A 159 8.19 -6.03 5.33
N ASN A 160 8.21 -5.25 4.24
CA ASN A 160 7.00 -4.95 3.49
C ASN A 160 6.41 -6.19 2.80
N ALA A 161 7.25 -7.08 2.30
CA ALA A 161 6.80 -8.38 1.77
C ALA A 161 6.23 -9.30 2.87
N ALA A 162 6.78 -9.26 4.06
CA ALA A 162 6.26 -10.01 5.20
C ALA A 162 4.87 -9.50 5.64
N LEU A 163 4.67 -8.18 5.66
CA LEU A 163 3.36 -7.57 5.93
C LEU A 163 2.32 -7.94 4.87
N GLU A 164 2.73 -8.06 3.60
CA GLU A 164 1.84 -8.48 2.52
C GLU A 164 1.35 -9.93 2.68
N LEU A 165 2.15 -10.81 3.29
CA LEU A 165 1.76 -12.19 3.58
C LEU A 165 0.70 -12.31 4.68
N LEU A 166 0.53 -11.28 5.50
CA LEU A 166 -0.42 -11.33 6.60
C LEU A 166 -1.87 -11.12 6.06
N PRO A 167 -2.84 -11.85 6.62
CA PRO A 167 -4.23 -11.76 6.16
C PRO A 167 -4.90 -10.44 6.55
N GLU A 168 -4.41 -9.78 7.58
CA GLU A 168 -5.00 -8.56 8.14
C GLU A 168 -4.85 -7.37 7.17
N SER A 169 -5.92 -6.61 7.00
CA SER A 169 -5.96 -5.40 6.19
C SER A 169 -5.00 -4.32 6.71
N LEU A 170 -4.95 -4.13 8.04
CA LEU A 170 -4.06 -3.18 8.69
C LEU A 170 -2.58 -3.46 8.41
N ALA A 171 -2.17 -4.74 8.29
CA ALA A 171 -0.80 -5.09 7.92
C ALA A 171 -0.42 -4.52 6.55
N SER A 172 -1.32 -4.60 5.57
CA SER A 172 -1.10 -4.02 4.24
C SER A 172 -1.05 -2.50 4.26
N MET A 173 -1.86 -1.86 5.11
CA MET A 173 -1.83 -0.41 5.27
C MET A 173 -0.49 0.10 5.82
N ALA A 174 0.26 -0.71 6.56
CA ALA A 174 1.56 -0.34 7.10
C ALA A 174 2.67 -0.25 6.03
N ILE A 175 2.49 -0.87 4.86
CA ILE A 175 3.53 -0.93 3.80
C ILE A 175 3.90 0.47 3.30
N ILE A 176 2.92 1.30 2.97
CA ILE A 176 3.18 2.66 2.45
C ILE A 176 3.82 3.57 3.51
N PRO A 177 3.34 3.65 4.75
CA PRO A 177 4.04 4.33 5.84
C PRO A 177 5.52 3.93 5.97
N LEU A 178 5.82 2.64 5.87
CA LEU A 178 7.21 2.14 5.92
C LEU A 178 8.04 2.56 4.69
N GLN A 179 7.45 2.59 3.51
CA GLN A 179 8.11 3.11 2.30
C GLN A 179 8.41 4.60 2.41
N VAL A 180 7.47 5.39 2.94
CA VAL A 180 7.67 6.83 3.20
C VAL A 180 8.83 7.05 4.17
N ARG A 181 8.88 6.27 5.25
CA ARG A 181 10.00 6.34 6.22
C ARG A 181 11.33 5.93 5.61
N LEU A 182 11.36 4.91 4.75
CA LEU A 182 12.57 4.51 4.02
C LEU A 182 13.10 5.67 3.17
N VAL A 183 12.25 6.31 2.35
CA VAL A 183 12.62 7.46 1.52
C VAL A 183 13.11 8.62 2.38
N TYR A 184 12.39 8.93 3.47
CA TYR A 184 12.79 9.97 4.42
C TYR A 184 14.19 9.70 5.01
N ARG A 185 14.44 8.48 5.52
CA ARG A 185 15.73 8.10 6.10
C ARG A 185 16.87 8.20 5.09
N ILE A 186 16.64 7.76 3.85
CA ILE A 186 17.62 7.89 2.77
C ILE A 186 17.93 9.38 2.52
N GLY A 187 16.93 10.23 2.34
CA GLY A 187 17.15 11.67 2.11
C GLY A 187 17.87 12.35 3.26
N LYS A 188 17.50 12.02 4.50
CA LYS A 188 18.18 12.55 5.71
C LYS A 188 19.64 12.10 5.79
N SER A 189 19.95 10.86 5.40
CA SER A 189 21.30 10.32 5.41
C SER A 189 22.23 11.01 4.39
N TYR A 190 21.67 11.66 3.37
CA TYR A 190 22.40 12.55 2.46
C TYR A 190 22.40 14.03 2.90
N GLY A 191 21.94 14.33 4.11
CA GLY A 191 21.97 15.69 4.67
C GLY A 191 20.90 16.64 4.15
N TYR A 192 19.88 16.13 3.42
CA TYR A 192 18.80 16.99 2.94
C TYR A 192 17.83 17.33 4.08
N PRO A 193 17.39 18.61 4.18
CA PRO A 193 16.29 18.97 5.05
C PRO A 193 14.99 18.39 4.47
N MET A 194 14.54 17.27 5.04
CA MET A 194 13.33 16.58 4.61
C MET A 194 12.31 16.50 5.74
N ASP A 195 11.05 16.56 5.35
CA ASP A 195 9.89 16.13 6.13
C ASP A 195 9.18 14.93 5.49
N MET A 196 8.17 14.41 6.17
CA MET A 196 7.44 13.23 5.70
C MET A 196 6.56 13.54 4.47
N SER A 197 6.12 14.81 4.30
CA SER A 197 5.37 15.22 3.12
C SER A 197 6.24 15.14 1.86
N GLN A 198 7.47 15.64 1.92
CA GLN A 198 8.41 15.56 0.80
C GLN A 198 8.76 14.11 0.42
N ALA A 199 8.79 13.19 1.40
CA ALA A 199 8.98 11.79 1.12
C ALA A 199 7.75 11.18 0.41
N LYS A 200 6.52 11.56 0.78
CA LYS A 200 5.29 11.18 0.08
C LYS A 200 5.27 11.73 -1.35
N ASP A 201 5.61 13.02 -1.53
CA ASP A 201 5.67 13.66 -2.83
C ASP A 201 6.68 12.98 -3.77
N PHE A 202 7.82 12.55 -3.22
CA PHE A 202 8.80 11.76 -3.97
C PHE A 202 8.20 10.45 -4.46
N ILE A 203 7.53 9.68 -3.60
CA ILE A 203 6.87 8.42 -3.96
C ILE A 203 5.82 8.65 -5.06
N ALA A 204 4.99 9.68 -4.92
CA ALA A 204 4.00 10.05 -5.92
C ALA A 204 4.66 10.43 -7.27
N THR A 205 5.77 11.15 -7.23
CA THR A 205 6.51 11.58 -8.44
C THR A 205 7.13 10.39 -9.19
N VAL A 206 7.61 9.38 -8.49
CA VAL A 206 8.17 8.15 -9.07
C VAL A 206 7.09 7.34 -9.83
N GLY A 207 5.82 7.69 -9.66
CA GLY A 207 4.70 7.05 -10.36
C GLY A 207 4.04 5.93 -9.55
N VAL A 208 4.41 5.83 -8.29
CA VAL A 208 3.80 4.92 -7.34
C VAL A 208 2.75 5.73 -6.57
N GLY A 209 1.61 6.05 -7.20
CA GLY A 209 0.53 6.77 -6.54
C GLY A 209 0.10 6.07 -5.26
N LEU A 210 0.00 6.80 -4.15
CA LEU A 210 -0.29 6.20 -2.84
C LEU A 210 -1.63 5.45 -2.86
N THR A 211 -2.67 6.08 -3.38
CA THR A 211 -3.99 5.45 -3.55
C THR A 211 -3.95 4.27 -4.53
N GLY A 212 -3.21 4.40 -5.63
CA GLY A 212 -3.00 3.32 -6.60
C GLY A 212 -2.34 2.10 -5.98
N GLN A 213 -1.33 2.28 -5.13
CA GLN A 213 -0.69 1.16 -4.41
C GLN A 213 -1.65 0.43 -3.48
N TYR A 214 -2.48 1.14 -2.73
CA TYR A 214 -3.48 0.50 -1.87
C TYR A 214 -4.47 -0.32 -2.69
N VAL A 215 -4.97 0.23 -3.80
CA VAL A 215 -5.87 -0.48 -4.72
C VAL A 215 -5.17 -1.69 -5.34
N GLU A 216 -3.88 -1.57 -5.70
CA GLU A 216 -3.09 -2.67 -6.25
C GLU A 216 -2.87 -3.79 -5.23
N GLN A 217 -2.42 -3.46 -4.02
CA GLN A 217 -2.21 -4.44 -2.95
C GLN A 217 -3.51 -5.18 -2.61
N LEU A 218 -4.61 -4.42 -2.52
CA LEU A 218 -5.93 -4.96 -2.30
C LEU A 218 -6.35 -5.90 -3.44
N GLY A 219 -6.25 -5.46 -4.68
CA GLY A 219 -6.62 -6.24 -5.85
C GLY A 219 -5.83 -7.55 -5.92
N ARG A 220 -4.53 -7.51 -5.65
CA ARG A 220 -3.70 -8.72 -5.61
C ARG A 220 -4.08 -9.68 -4.49
N LYS A 221 -4.39 -9.18 -3.29
CA LYS A 221 -4.90 -10.02 -2.20
C LYS A 221 -6.22 -10.69 -2.57
N LEU A 222 -7.12 -9.95 -3.20
CA LEU A 222 -8.43 -10.46 -3.60
C LEU A 222 -8.33 -11.47 -4.75
N LEU A 223 -7.58 -11.14 -5.80
CA LEU A 223 -7.41 -11.99 -6.98
C LEU A 223 -6.48 -13.18 -6.71
N GLY A 224 -5.50 -13.02 -5.81
CA GLY A 224 -4.58 -14.09 -5.38
C GLY A 224 -5.20 -15.15 -4.47
N GLY A 225 -6.50 -15.07 -4.16
CA GLY A 225 -7.21 -16.09 -3.39
C GLY A 225 -6.88 -16.15 -1.91
N LEU A 226 -6.25 -15.11 -1.34
CA LEU A 226 -5.89 -15.02 0.08
C LEU A 226 -7.10 -15.16 1.00
N LEU A 227 -8.27 -14.75 0.55
CA LEU A 227 -9.54 -14.85 1.28
C LEU A 227 -10.15 -16.26 1.28
N GLY A 228 -9.66 -17.18 0.46
CA GLY A 228 -10.01 -18.59 0.54
C GLY A 228 -9.60 -19.24 1.87
N THR A 229 -8.70 -18.63 2.62
CA THR A 229 -8.27 -19.10 3.96
C THR A 229 -9.22 -18.69 5.07
N LEU A 230 -9.96 -17.60 4.93
CA LEU A 230 -10.99 -17.19 5.88
C LEU A 230 -12.19 -18.17 5.92
N ALA A 231 -12.34 -18.97 4.86
CA ALA A 231 -13.37 -20.00 4.75
C ALA A 231 -12.90 -21.44 5.08
N GLY A 232 -11.74 -21.61 5.76
CA GLY A 232 -11.32 -22.91 6.32
C GLY A 232 -10.44 -23.80 5.42
N GLY A 233 -9.79 -23.28 4.39
CA GLY A 233 -8.95 -24.06 3.47
C GLY A 233 -7.44 -23.78 3.60
N LEU A 234 -6.78 -24.30 4.61
CA LEU A 234 -5.33 -24.11 4.91
C LEU A 234 -4.34 -24.63 3.84
N GLY A 235 -4.79 -25.34 2.79
CA GLY A 235 -3.90 -26.10 1.90
C GLY A 235 -3.57 -25.48 0.54
N ARG A 236 -4.33 -24.51 0.04
CA ARG A 236 -4.14 -23.94 -1.33
C ARG A 236 -3.54 -22.54 -1.38
N ALA A 237 -3.48 -21.83 -0.27
CA ALA A 237 -3.04 -20.44 -0.19
C ALA A 237 -1.54 -20.23 -0.40
N VAL A 238 -0.71 -21.24 -0.12
CA VAL A 238 0.75 -21.07 -0.07
C VAL A 238 1.40 -20.85 -1.44
N GLY A 239 0.80 -21.34 -2.51
CA GLY A 239 1.37 -21.23 -3.87
C GLY A 239 1.18 -19.85 -4.53
N HIS A 240 0.03 -19.20 -4.30
CA HIS A 240 -0.29 -17.89 -4.87
C HIS A 240 0.24 -16.72 -4.02
N GLN A 241 0.41 -16.89 -2.70
CA GLN A 241 1.03 -15.91 -1.81
C GLN A 241 2.49 -15.58 -2.18
N ALA A 242 3.22 -16.55 -2.72
CA ALA A 242 4.61 -16.33 -3.13
C ALA A 242 4.75 -15.37 -4.33
N ALA A 243 3.71 -15.21 -5.14
CA ALA A 243 3.73 -14.29 -6.28
C ALA A 243 3.44 -12.86 -5.86
N SER A 244 2.54 -12.63 -4.89
CA SER A 244 2.19 -11.29 -4.40
C SER A 244 3.32 -10.66 -3.58
N SER A 245 3.94 -11.41 -2.67
CA SER A 245 5.07 -10.91 -1.86
C SER A 245 6.28 -10.48 -2.69
N GLY A 246 6.41 -11.04 -3.91
CA GLY A 246 7.44 -10.65 -4.88
C GLY A 246 7.34 -9.20 -5.33
N LEU A 247 6.13 -8.67 -5.41
CA LEU A 247 5.93 -7.30 -5.85
C LEU A 247 6.31 -6.30 -4.75
N SER A 248 5.90 -6.52 -3.51
CA SER A 248 6.27 -5.62 -2.40
C SER A 248 7.77 -5.57 -2.16
N VAL A 249 8.48 -6.72 -2.32
CA VAL A 249 9.96 -6.71 -2.34
C VAL A 249 10.46 -5.81 -3.45
N ALA A 250 9.99 -6.04 -4.68
CA ALA A 250 10.49 -5.32 -5.85
C ALA A 250 10.19 -3.82 -5.77
N THR A 251 8.96 -3.46 -5.40
CA THR A 251 8.54 -2.06 -5.29
C THR A 251 9.34 -1.33 -4.23
N THR A 252 9.45 -1.89 -3.02
CA THR A 252 10.18 -1.24 -1.92
C THR A 252 11.68 -1.17 -2.22
N TYR A 253 12.26 -2.21 -2.79
CA TYR A 253 13.67 -2.23 -3.20
C TYR A 253 13.94 -1.17 -4.28
N ALA A 254 13.14 -1.16 -5.36
CA ALA A 254 13.29 -0.19 -6.44
C ALA A 254 13.12 1.24 -5.91
N LEU A 255 12.12 1.50 -5.07
CA LEU A 255 11.88 2.80 -4.46
C LEU A 255 13.08 3.28 -3.63
N GLY A 256 13.62 2.41 -2.77
CA GLY A 256 14.82 2.72 -1.98
C GLY A 256 16.04 3.03 -2.86
N ARG A 257 16.25 2.26 -3.93
CA ARG A 257 17.36 2.49 -4.88
C ARG A 257 17.19 3.76 -5.69
N VAL A 258 15.98 4.08 -6.14
CA VAL A 258 15.69 5.36 -6.83
C VAL A 258 15.94 6.53 -5.89
N ALA A 259 15.44 6.46 -4.65
CA ALA A 259 15.68 7.49 -3.64
C ALA A 259 17.19 7.68 -3.39
N GLN A 260 17.93 6.59 -3.22
CA GLN A 260 19.38 6.64 -3.05
C GLN A 260 20.07 7.34 -4.23
N ARG A 261 19.75 6.97 -5.48
CA ARG A 261 20.33 7.61 -6.69
C ARG A 261 19.95 9.09 -6.78
N TYR A 262 18.70 9.44 -6.49
CA TYR A 262 18.19 10.81 -6.54
C TYR A 262 18.93 11.72 -5.56
N TYR A 263 19.06 11.31 -4.30
CA TYR A 263 19.75 12.10 -3.30
C TYR A 263 21.27 12.10 -3.49
N ALA A 264 21.86 11.01 -3.95
CA ALA A 264 23.28 10.94 -4.29
C ALA A 264 23.65 11.87 -5.47
N SER A 265 22.75 12.02 -6.45
CA SER A 265 22.97 12.92 -7.60
C SER A 265 22.73 14.40 -7.29
N GLY A 266 22.42 14.78 -6.06
CA GLY A 266 22.07 16.17 -5.77
C GLY A 266 20.64 16.56 -6.15
N ARG A 267 19.74 15.61 -6.29
CA ARG A 267 18.33 15.79 -6.68
C ARG A 267 18.18 16.27 -8.14
N THR A 268 19.09 15.85 -9.02
CA THR A 268 19.13 16.29 -10.43
C THR A 268 18.26 15.46 -11.37
N LEU A 269 17.72 14.30 -10.93
CA LEU A 269 16.84 13.48 -11.74
C LEU A 269 15.47 14.14 -11.86
N ASP A 270 15.01 14.35 -13.08
CA ASP A 270 13.66 14.82 -13.37
C ASP A 270 12.60 13.68 -13.23
N THR A 271 11.33 14.04 -13.33
CA THR A 271 10.22 13.09 -13.17
C THR A 271 10.28 11.93 -14.18
N ALA A 272 10.67 12.16 -15.42
CA ALA A 272 10.75 11.12 -16.45
C ALA A 272 11.89 10.14 -16.12
N MET A 273 13.06 10.66 -15.76
CA MET A 273 14.23 9.87 -15.34
C MET A 273 13.93 9.05 -14.07
N LEU A 274 13.19 9.63 -13.11
CA LEU A 274 12.79 8.91 -11.89
C LEU A 274 11.89 7.71 -12.22
N LYS A 275 10.88 7.90 -13.07
CA LYS A 275 9.96 6.83 -13.51
C LYS A 275 10.68 5.74 -14.30
N GLU A 276 11.54 6.11 -15.24
CA GLU A 276 12.33 5.16 -16.02
C GLU A 276 13.26 4.34 -15.12
N THR A 277 13.98 5.02 -14.22
CA THR A 277 14.88 4.36 -13.25
C THR A 277 14.11 3.39 -12.36
N PHE A 278 12.93 3.79 -11.88
CA PHE A 278 12.08 2.94 -11.08
C PHE A 278 11.64 1.69 -11.85
N GLY A 279 11.13 1.85 -13.06
CA GLY A 279 10.71 0.74 -13.92
C GLY A 279 11.83 -0.27 -14.19
N SER A 280 13.05 0.22 -14.48
CA SER A 280 14.23 -0.61 -14.67
C SER A 280 14.59 -1.40 -13.41
N LEU A 281 14.63 -0.73 -12.25
CA LEU A 281 14.93 -1.37 -10.98
C LEU A 281 13.84 -2.34 -10.51
N MET A 282 12.58 -2.06 -10.81
CA MET A 282 11.48 -3.00 -10.59
C MET A 282 11.66 -4.30 -11.37
N ALA A 283 12.08 -4.22 -12.64
CA ALA A 283 12.33 -5.40 -13.45
C ALA A 283 13.49 -6.25 -12.89
N GLU A 284 14.55 -5.59 -12.46
CA GLU A 284 15.71 -6.23 -11.81
C GLU A 284 15.31 -6.89 -10.47
N ALA A 285 14.55 -6.18 -9.65
CA ALA A 285 14.18 -6.60 -8.30
C ALA A 285 13.16 -7.75 -8.24
N ARG A 286 12.43 -8.03 -9.33
CA ARG A 286 11.49 -9.16 -9.39
C ARG A 286 12.12 -10.52 -9.07
N GLY A 287 13.41 -10.67 -9.35
CA GLY A 287 14.18 -11.87 -9.03
C GLY A 287 14.61 -12.00 -7.56
N LEU A 288 14.42 -10.98 -6.74
CA LEU A 288 14.88 -10.98 -5.34
C LEU A 288 13.94 -11.78 -4.42
N ALA A 289 12.64 -11.73 -4.63
CA ALA A 289 11.68 -12.37 -3.73
C ALA A 289 11.92 -13.89 -3.55
N PRO A 290 12.19 -14.69 -4.59
CA PRO A 290 12.52 -16.10 -4.42
C PRO A 290 13.79 -16.33 -3.58
N GLN A 291 14.78 -15.42 -3.68
CA GLN A 291 16.03 -15.53 -2.92
C GLN A 291 15.82 -15.29 -1.42
N TYR A 292 14.91 -14.38 -1.07
CA TYR A 292 14.64 -13.98 0.32
C TYR A 292 13.38 -14.63 0.91
N ARG A 293 12.77 -15.58 0.21
CA ARG A 293 11.49 -16.20 0.61
C ARG A 293 11.48 -16.68 2.06
N ARG A 294 12.51 -17.42 2.49
CA ARG A 294 12.61 -17.92 3.88
C ARG A 294 12.65 -16.78 4.90
N GLN A 295 13.39 -15.72 4.60
CA GLN A 295 13.49 -14.56 5.49
C GLN A 295 12.15 -13.80 5.56
N ILE A 296 11.44 -13.67 4.44
CA ILE A 296 10.11 -13.06 4.39
C ILE A 296 9.12 -13.87 5.23
N GLU A 297 9.07 -15.19 5.06
CA GLU A 297 8.19 -16.09 5.83
C GLU A 297 8.53 -16.05 7.33
N GLN A 298 9.82 -16.06 7.68
CA GLN A 298 10.27 -15.92 9.06
C GLN A 298 9.89 -14.57 9.63
N GLN A 299 10.11 -13.48 8.91
CA GLN A 299 9.72 -12.13 9.34
C GLN A 299 8.21 -12.02 9.54
N ALA A 300 7.39 -12.56 8.63
CA ALA A 300 5.94 -12.57 8.76
C ALA A 300 5.46 -13.29 10.04
N SER A 301 6.12 -14.39 10.42
CA SER A 301 5.77 -15.13 11.64
C SER A 301 6.10 -14.39 12.95
N THR A 302 6.91 -13.34 12.90
CA THR A 302 7.31 -12.54 14.08
C THR A 302 6.54 -11.24 14.23
N ILE A 303 5.78 -10.83 13.22
CA ILE A 303 5.03 -9.57 13.26
C ILE A 303 3.80 -9.72 14.15
N ASP A 304 3.70 -8.88 15.17
CA ASP A 304 2.47 -8.71 15.95
C ASP A 304 1.60 -7.61 15.32
N THR A 305 0.54 -8.03 14.64
CA THR A 305 -0.38 -7.12 13.94
C THR A 305 -1.13 -6.14 14.85
N ARG A 306 -1.14 -6.41 16.16
CA ARG A 306 -1.73 -5.50 17.17
C ARG A 306 -0.83 -4.30 17.47
N ASN A 307 0.44 -4.36 17.09
CA ASN A 307 1.47 -3.36 17.38
C ASN A 307 2.08 -2.73 16.12
N LEU A 308 1.33 -2.68 15.02
CA LEU A 308 1.83 -2.15 13.73
C LEU A 308 2.34 -0.71 13.82
N ALA A 309 1.64 0.15 14.57
CA ALA A 309 2.07 1.54 14.76
C ALA A 309 3.44 1.62 15.44
N SER A 310 3.69 0.76 16.45
CA SER A 310 5.01 0.69 17.10
C SER A 310 6.09 0.18 16.15
N LEU A 311 5.78 -0.84 15.34
CA LEU A 311 6.68 -1.36 14.31
C LEU A 311 7.05 -0.26 13.31
N ILE A 312 6.08 0.52 12.84
CA ILE A 312 6.33 1.64 11.94
C ILE A 312 7.24 2.68 12.60
N LYS A 313 6.99 3.05 13.85
CA LYS A 313 7.80 4.05 14.57
C LYS A 313 9.24 3.63 14.78
N GLN A 314 9.52 2.35 14.87
CA GLN A 314 10.87 1.80 15.04
C GLN A 314 11.64 1.64 13.72
N ALA A 315 10.95 1.53 12.60
CA ALA A 315 11.55 1.42 11.27
C ALA A 315 12.12 2.76 10.77
#